data_2f57ed3790756dea55c616ef299696fc
#
_entry.id   2f57ed3790756dea55c616ef299696fc
#
_cell.length_a   1.000
_cell.length_b   1.000
_cell.length_c   1.000
_cell.angle_alpha   90.00
_cell.angle_beta   90.00
_cell.angle_gamma   90.00
#
_symmetry.space_group_name_H-M   'P 1'
#
loop_
_entity.id
_entity.type
_entity.pdbx_description
1 polymer ?
#
loop_
_entity_poly.entity_id
_entity_poly.type
_entity_poly.pdbx_seq_one_letter_code
_entity_poly.pdbx_strand_id
1 'polypeptide(L)'
;MERKKASGDAHRRMEAPPNLADGRIGVIEYPSASPFEIHHILCKMDSVPHHAVFGSLVMPEHPVSEPMPCVVAVHGSLNWGGHHHEHIVGWLEAGFAVFRVHSFDSRLIRSTVEDQMTVTYAMMLTDVYQALRMVSTHPRIDSARIGIAGWSLGGTVALYSAWEPLAEALAPDGERFA
;
A
#
# COMPACT_ATOMS: atom_id res chain seq x y z
N MET A 1 4.28 -41.12 -27.94
CA MET A 1 4.02 -40.65 -26.56
C MET A 1 4.47 -39.19 -26.49
N GLU A 2 3.60 -38.28 -26.94
CA GLU A 2 3.88 -36.86 -27.05
C GLU A 2 3.75 -36.20 -25.68
N ARG A 3 4.85 -35.62 -25.20
CA ARG A 3 4.82 -34.74 -24.02
C ARG A 3 4.18 -33.41 -24.43
N LYS A 4 2.92 -33.17 -23.99
CA LYS A 4 2.33 -31.84 -23.99
C LYS A 4 3.25 -30.90 -23.22
N LYS A 5 3.89 -29.97 -23.94
CA LYS A 5 4.49 -28.77 -23.34
C LYS A 5 3.35 -27.98 -22.70
N ALA A 6 3.41 -27.80 -21.38
CA ALA A 6 2.59 -26.83 -20.68
C ALA A 6 2.93 -25.44 -21.25
N SER A 7 1.96 -24.83 -21.88
CA SER A 7 2.05 -23.49 -22.44
C SER A 7 2.11 -22.45 -21.33
N GLY A 8 3.17 -21.65 -21.36
CA GLY A 8 3.20 -20.25 -21.05
C GLY A 8 2.48 -19.76 -19.83
N ASP A 9 3.23 -19.51 -18.72
CA ASP A 9 2.89 -18.43 -17.81
C ASP A 9 2.88 -17.13 -18.64
N ALA A 10 1.69 -16.73 -19.07
CA ALA A 10 1.49 -15.39 -19.60
C ALA A 10 1.85 -14.42 -18.46
N HIS A 11 2.79 -13.53 -18.66
CA HIS A 11 3.14 -12.42 -17.77
C HIS A 11 1.86 -11.67 -17.45
N ARG A 12 1.30 -11.96 -16.29
CA ARG A 12 0.01 -11.42 -15.90
C ARG A 12 0.29 -10.06 -15.27
N ARG A 13 -0.13 -9.00 -15.93
CA ARG A 13 -0.12 -7.66 -15.31
C ARG A 13 -0.81 -7.73 -13.96
N MET A 14 -0.27 -7.02 -12.96
CA MET A 14 -0.90 -6.89 -11.66
C MET A 14 -2.35 -6.39 -11.84
N GLU A 15 -3.29 -7.05 -11.19
CA GLU A 15 -4.70 -6.66 -11.23
C GLU A 15 -4.86 -5.25 -10.64
N ALA A 16 -5.79 -4.48 -11.19
CA ALA A 16 -6.12 -3.17 -10.61
C ALA A 16 -6.72 -3.37 -9.21
N PRO A 17 -6.43 -2.48 -8.25
CA PRO A 17 -7.05 -2.54 -6.93
C PRO A 17 -8.56 -2.30 -7.04
N PRO A 18 -9.35 -2.74 -6.04
CA PRO A 18 -10.79 -2.55 -6.05
C PRO A 18 -11.14 -1.06 -6.05
N ASN A 19 -12.20 -0.71 -6.76
CA ASN A 19 -12.79 0.63 -6.72
C ASN A 19 -13.65 0.77 -5.46
N LEU A 20 -13.49 1.88 -4.71
CA LEU A 20 -14.23 2.17 -3.49
C LEU A 20 -15.37 3.19 -3.70
N ALA A 21 -15.88 3.34 -4.92
CA ALA A 21 -16.99 4.25 -5.22
C ALA A 21 -18.28 3.91 -4.46
N ASP A 22 -18.39 2.70 -3.91
CA ASP A 22 -19.46 2.28 -3.00
C ASP A 22 -19.35 2.87 -1.59
N GLY A 23 -18.24 3.54 -1.27
CA GLY A 23 -18.01 4.19 0.02
C GLY A 23 -17.69 3.23 1.18
N ARG A 24 -17.33 1.97 0.89
CA ARG A 24 -17.01 0.99 1.95
C ARG A 24 -15.75 1.36 2.73
N ILE A 25 -15.77 1.04 4.02
CA ILE A 25 -14.70 1.26 4.99
C ILE A 25 -14.36 -0.05 5.72
N GLY A 26 -13.43 -0.02 6.64
CA GLY A 26 -13.00 -1.18 7.42
C GLY A 26 -11.88 -1.95 6.72
N VAL A 27 -11.87 -3.27 6.87
CA VAL A 27 -10.83 -4.12 6.29
C VAL A 27 -11.11 -4.34 4.80
N ILE A 28 -10.13 -4.05 3.95
CA ILE A 28 -10.22 -4.14 2.50
C ILE A 28 -9.01 -4.89 1.99
N GLU A 29 -9.25 -5.97 1.26
CA GLU A 29 -8.21 -6.72 0.55
C GLU A 29 -8.02 -6.13 -0.86
N TYR A 30 -6.76 -6.10 -1.32
CA TYR A 30 -6.40 -5.59 -2.64
C TYR A 30 -5.17 -6.31 -3.21
N PRO A 31 -5.03 -6.39 -4.55
CA PRO A 31 -3.88 -7.01 -5.17
C PRO A 31 -2.62 -6.17 -4.98
N SER A 32 -1.51 -6.86 -4.77
CA SER A 32 -0.17 -6.31 -4.72
C SER A 32 0.83 -7.29 -5.34
N ALA A 33 2.12 -6.98 -5.23
CA ALA A 33 3.18 -7.84 -5.69
C ALA A 33 4.34 -7.85 -4.68
N SER A 34 5.26 -8.78 -4.85
CA SER A 34 6.39 -8.95 -3.93
C SER A 34 7.74 -8.74 -4.62
N PRO A 35 8.04 -7.52 -5.15
CA PRO A 35 9.36 -7.20 -5.68
C PRO A 35 10.39 -7.22 -4.55
N PHE A 36 11.50 -7.92 -4.74
CA PHE A 36 12.51 -8.04 -3.70
C PHE A 36 13.32 -6.73 -3.50
N GLU A 37 13.54 -5.99 -4.57
CA GLU A 37 14.32 -4.75 -4.59
C GLU A 37 13.74 -3.73 -5.60
N ILE A 38 14.20 -2.49 -5.54
CA ILE A 38 13.75 -1.40 -6.42
C ILE A 38 13.95 -1.74 -7.91
N HIS A 39 15.04 -2.42 -8.26
CA HIS A 39 15.27 -2.83 -9.64
C HIS A 39 14.15 -3.70 -10.21
N HIS A 40 13.52 -4.55 -9.39
CA HIS A 40 12.36 -5.33 -9.82
C HIS A 40 11.17 -4.43 -10.14
N ILE A 41 10.94 -3.38 -9.35
CA ILE A 41 9.86 -2.40 -9.62
C ILE A 41 10.11 -1.69 -10.94
N LEU A 42 11.32 -1.19 -11.15
CA LEU A 42 11.65 -0.34 -12.31
C LEU A 42 11.79 -1.11 -13.62
N CYS A 43 12.21 -2.38 -13.58
CA CYS A 43 12.66 -3.09 -14.77
C CYS A 43 12.08 -4.48 -14.98
N LYS A 44 11.44 -5.08 -13.96
CA LYS A 44 11.05 -6.50 -13.99
C LYS A 44 9.70 -6.79 -13.33
N MET A 45 8.83 -5.79 -13.23
CA MET A 45 7.57 -5.91 -12.49
C MET A 45 6.68 -7.05 -13.01
N ASP A 46 6.68 -7.31 -14.32
CA ASP A 46 5.92 -8.41 -14.93
C ASP A 46 6.37 -9.81 -14.50
N SER A 47 7.58 -9.94 -13.94
CA SER A 47 8.13 -11.22 -13.45
C SER A 47 8.02 -11.39 -11.94
N VAL A 48 7.49 -10.39 -11.24
CA VAL A 48 7.37 -10.38 -9.78
C VAL A 48 6.15 -11.19 -9.34
N PRO A 49 6.26 -12.04 -8.30
CA PRO A 49 5.12 -12.76 -7.76
C PRO A 49 4.03 -11.80 -7.26
N HIS A 50 2.79 -12.05 -7.67
CA HIS A 50 1.63 -11.32 -7.17
C HIS A 50 1.25 -11.82 -5.78
N HIS A 51 0.72 -10.93 -4.97
CA HIS A 51 0.29 -11.20 -3.60
C HIS A 51 -0.93 -10.35 -3.26
N ALA A 52 -1.88 -10.91 -2.52
CA ALA A 52 -2.99 -10.15 -1.96
C ALA A 52 -2.57 -9.54 -0.63
N VAL A 53 -2.87 -8.27 -0.44
CA VAL A 53 -2.63 -7.54 0.82
C VAL A 53 -3.95 -6.99 1.32
N PHE A 54 -4.05 -6.76 2.62
CA PHE A 54 -5.17 -6.03 3.17
C PHE A 54 -4.72 -4.78 3.92
N GLY A 55 -5.64 -3.85 4.05
CA GLY A 55 -5.51 -2.67 4.90
C GLY A 55 -6.81 -2.37 5.61
N SER A 56 -6.79 -1.41 6.50
CA SER A 56 -7.97 -0.97 7.24
C SER A 56 -8.20 0.52 7.06
N LEU A 57 -9.34 0.89 6.46
CA LEU A 57 -9.77 2.26 6.27
C LEU A 57 -10.68 2.68 7.42
N VAL A 58 -10.30 3.75 8.12
CA VAL A 58 -11.07 4.36 9.20
C VAL A 58 -11.36 5.80 8.84
N MET A 59 -12.60 6.22 9.04
CA MET A 59 -13.03 7.60 8.81
C MET A 59 -13.09 8.36 10.12
N PRO A 60 -12.78 9.68 10.11
CA PRO A 60 -12.98 10.53 11.28
C PRO A 60 -14.48 10.71 11.56
N GLU A 61 -14.83 10.88 12.83
CA GLU A 61 -16.20 11.25 13.24
C GLU A 61 -16.55 12.68 12.79
N HIS A 62 -15.54 13.57 12.81
CA HIS A 62 -15.68 14.99 12.46
C HIS A 62 -14.65 15.37 11.38
N PRO A 63 -14.97 15.17 10.08
CA PRO A 63 -14.06 15.54 9.00
C PRO A 63 -13.90 17.06 8.90
N VAL A 64 -12.67 17.53 8.60
CA VAL A 64 -12.39 18.97 8.36
C VAL A 64 -12.98 19.48 7.05
N SER A 65 -13.22 18.57 6.11
CA SER A 65 -13.83 18.85 4.80
C SER A 65 -14.43 17.57 4.22
N GLU A 66 -15.33 17.70 3.26
CA GLU A 66 -15.75 16.58 2.39
C GLU A 66 -15.66 17.02 0.92
N PRO A 67 -14.87 16.32 0.08
CA PRO A 67 -14.01 15.17 0.43
C PRO A 67 -12.90 15.54 1.43
N MET A 68 -12.50 14.57 2.28
CA MET A 68 -11.52 14.76 3.36
C MET A 68 -10.11 14.30 2.94
N PRO A 69 -9.05 14.84 3.57
CA PRO A 69 -7.70 14.30 3.39
C PRO A 69 -7.58 12.90 3.98
N CYS A 70 -6.60 12.14 3.47
CA CYS A 70 -6.33 10.78 3.95
C CYS A 70 -4.83 10.60 4.23
N VAL A 71 -4.50 9.80 5.24
CA VAL A 71 -3.14 9.33 5.51
C VAL A 71 -3.06 7.83 5.25
N VAL A 72 -2.19 7.42 4.33
CA VAL A 72 -1.78 6.03 4.20
C VAL A 72 -0.66 5.78 5.20
N ALA A 73 -0.93 4.98 6.21
CA ALA A 73 -0.03 4.72 7.33
C ALA A 73 0.70 3.39 7.17
N VAL A 74 2.02 3.37 7.44
CA VAL A 74 2.92 2.23 7.20
C VAL A 74 3.73 1.92 8.44
N HIS A 75 3.62 0.69 8.95
CA HIS A 75 4.33 0.24 10.14
C HIS A 75 5.84 0.05 9.94
N GLY A 76 6.58 -0.06 11.02
CA GLY A 76 8.00 -0.41 11.02
C GLY A 76 8.28 -1.91 11.04
N SER A 77 9.55 -2.30 11.26
CA SER A 77 10.02 -3.70 11.28
C SER A 77 9.40 -4.56 12.38
N LEU A 78 8.79 -3.95 13.40
CA LEU A 78 8.07 -4.64 14.47
C LEU A 78 6.57 -4.80 14.21
N ASN A 79 6.09 -4.45 12.98
CA ASN A 79 4.67 -4.42 12.64
C ASN A 79 3.90 -3.34 13.43
N TRP A 80 2.57 -3.39 13.42
CA TRP A 80 1.72 -2.46 14.16
C TRP A 80 1.84 -2.70 15.68
N GLY A 81 2.00 -1.63 16.45
CA GLY A 81 2.08 -1.65 17.90
C GLY A 81 1.33 -0.47 18.53
N GLY A 82 1.21 -0.49 19.86
CA GLY A 82 0.43 0.51 20.60
C GLY A 82 0.86 1.96 20.38
N HIS A 83 2.16 2.21 20.18
CA HIS A 83 2.71 3.55 19.94
C HIS A 83 2.23 4.18 18.60
N HIS A 84 1.80 3.39 17.64
CA HIS A 84 1.21 3.91 16.40
C HIS A 84 -0.24 4.41 16.62
N HIS A 85 -0.92 3.85 17.61
CA HIS A 85 -2.33 4.12 17.85
C HIS A 85 -2.59 5.59 18.18
N GLU A 86 -1.74 6.20 18.99
CA GLU A 86 -1.85 7.62 19.37
C GLU A 86 -1.78 8.55 18.14
N HIS A 87 -0.87 8.25 17.20
CA HIS A 87 -0.76 9.03 15.96
C HIS A 87 -2.00 8.86 15.07
N ILE A 88 -2.51 7.62 14.95
CA ILE A 88 -3.71 7.32 14.16
C ILE A 88 -4.92 8.04 14.75
N VAL A 89 -5.10 7.99 16.07
CA VAL A 89 -6.18 8.73 16.75
C VAL A 89 -6.04 10.23 16.53
N GLY A 90 -4.82 10.78 16.66
CA GLY A 90 -4.58 12.20 16.43
C GLY A 90 -4.93 12.65 15.00
N TRP A 91 -4.66 11.84 13.97
CA TRP A 91 -5.08 12.17 12.60
C TRP A 91 -6.60 12.09 12.43
N LEU A 92 -7.26 11.09 13.01
CA LEU A 92 -8.72 10.98 12.97
C LEU A 92 -9.38 12.17 13.69
N GLU A 93 -8.88 12.58 14.88
CA GLU A 93 -9.34 13.76 15.62
C GLU A 93 -9.08 15.05 14.84
N ALA A 94 -7.99 15.11 14.06
CA ALA A 94 -7.69 16.21 13.15
C ALA A 94 -8.55 16.19 11.86
N GLY A 95 -9.46 15.22 11.71
CA GLY A 95 -10.41 15.12 10.60
C GLY A 95 -9.89 14.45 9.34
N PHE A 96 -8.79 13.68 9.43
CA PHE A 96 -8.24 12.91 8.33
C PHE A 96 -8.79 11.48 8.34
N ALA A 97 -9.09 10.92 7.17
CA ALA A 97 -9.21 9.48 7.04
C ALA A 97 -7.83 8.81 7.20
N VAL A 98 -7.81 7.59 7.71
CA VAL A 98 -6.55 6.82 7.86
C VAL A 98 -6.71 5.45 7.24
N PHE A 99 -5.80 5.11 6.31
CA PHE A 99 -5.68 3.77 5.76
C PHE A 99 -4.40 3.11 6.27
N ARG A 100 -4.53 2.10 7.13
CA ARG A 100 -3.39 1.33 7.63
C ARG A 100 -3.10 0.16 6.70
N VAL A 101 -1.89 0.10 6.17
CA VAL A 101 -1.42 -1.02 5.34
C VAL A 101 -0.88 -2.14 6.23
N HIS A 102 -1.33 -3.37 6.01
CA HIS A 102 -0.94 -4.56 6.77
C HIS A 102 0.01 -5.45 5.96
N SER A 103 1.15 -4.90 5.54
CA SER A 103 2.13 -5.60 4.68
C SER A 103 2.64 -6.91 5.29
N PHE A 104 2.88 -6.93 6.61
CA PHE A 104 3.41 -8.11 7.30
C PHE A 104 2.31 -9.13 7.59
N ASP A 105 1.18 -8.70 8.14
CA ASP A 105 0.08 -9.61 8.48
C ASP A 105 -0.44 -10.31 7.22
N SER A 106 -0.50 -9.61 6.10
CA SER A 106 -0.88 -10.17 4.79
C SER A 106 0.07 -11.27 4.30
N ARG A 107 1.31 -11.27 4.77
CA ARG A 107 2.33 -12.26 4.44
C ARG A 107 2.60 -13.24 5.59
N LEU A 108 1.76 -13.22 6.63
CA LEU A 108 1.89 -14.04 7.84
C LEU A 108 3.23 -13.85 8.58
N ILE A 109 3.79 -12.65 8.51
CA ILE A 109 5.04 -12.25 9.15
C ILE A 109 4.74 -11.36 10.36
N ARG A 110 5.38 -11.62 11.48
CA ARG A 110 5.22 -10.82 12.70
C ARG A 110 6.19 -9.65 12.77
N SER A 111 7.42 -9.87 12.32
CA SER A 111 8.52 -8.92 12.44
C SER A 111 9.60 -9.26 11.43
N THR A 112 10.33 -8.24 10.96
CA THR A 112 11.52 -8.39 10.10
C THR A 112 12.80 -7.93 10.81
N VAL A 113 12.79 -7.75 12.13
CA VAL A 113 13.96 -7.28 12.89
C VAL A 113 15.13 -8.24 12.77
N GLU A 114 14.89 -9.54 12.76
CA GLU A 114 15.93 -10.57 12.65
C GLU A 114 16.25 -10.92 11.19
N ASP A 115 15.29 -10.72 10.28
CA ASP A 115 15.45 -11.01 8.85
C ASP A 115 14.68 -10.00 7.99
N GLN A 116 15.33 -8.91 7.61
CA GLN A 116 14.76 -7.86 6.78
C GLN A 116 14.59 -8.25 5.31
N MET A 117 15.00 -9.46 4.93
CA MET A 117 14.85 -9.97 3.58
C MET A 117 13.50 -10.67 3.36
N THR A 118 12.80 -11.04 4.43
CA THR A 118 11.50 -11.73 4.36
C THR A 118 10.41 -10.83 3.79
N VAL A 119 10.35 -9.57 4.23
CA VAL A 119 9.52 -8.52 3.62
C VAL A 119 10.34 -7.26 3.49
N THR A 120 10.64 -6.90 2.25
CA THR A 120 11.50 -5.76 1.93
C THR A 120 10.68 -4.46 1.80
N TYR A 121 11.35 -3.31 1.89
CA TYR A 121 10.71 -2.03 1.62
C TYR A 121 10.19 -1.91 0.18
N ALA A 122 10.76 -2.64 -0.80
CA ALA A 122 10.25 -2.68 -2.16
C ALA A 122 8.86 -3.36 -2.26
N MET A 123 8.63 -4.44 -1.50
CA MET A 123 7.31 -5.07 -1.37
C MET A 123 6.32 -4.08 -0.75
N MET A 124 6.71 -3.40 0.33
CA MET A 124 5.86 -2.42 1.01
C MET A 124 5.57 -1.19 0.14
N LEU A 125 6.51 -0.76 -0.72
CA LEU A 125 6.27 0.30 -1.71
C LEU A 125 5.16 -0.08 -2.69
N THR A 126 5.16 -1.32 -3.18
CA THR A 126 4.07 -1.81 -4.04
C THR A 126 2.74 -1.81 -3.29
N ASP A 127 2.73 -2.27 -2.04
CA ASP A 127 1.53 -2.30 -1.21
C ASP A 127 0.92 -0.90 -1.01
N VAL A 128 1.75 0.11 -0.70
CA VAL A 128 1.26 1.48 -0.44
C VAL A 128 0.78 2.18 -1.71
N TYR A 129 1.40 1.92 -2.86
CA TYR A 129 0.93 2.50 -4.12
C TYR A 129 -0.39 1.88 -4.59
N GLN A 130 -0.59 0.58 -4.40
CA GLN A 130 -1.89 -0.03 -4.65
C GLN A 130 -2.96 0.48 -3.68
N ALA A 131 -2.59 0.72 -2.41
CA ALA A 131 -3.47 1.38 -1.46
C ALA A 131 -3.83 2.80 -1.90
N LEU A 132 -2.85 3.62 -2.35
CA LEU A 132 -3.08 4.97 -2.88
C LEU A 132 -4.10 4.94 -4.02
N ARG A 133 -3.87 4.11 -5.04
CA ARG A 133 -4.76 3.95 -6.19
C ARG A 133 -6.17 3.53 -5.79
N MET A 134 -6.28 2.67 -4.78
CA MET A 134 -7.57 2.22 -4.25
C MET A 134 -8.30 3.33 -3.49
N VAL A 135 -7.64 3.95 -2.49
CA VAL A 135 -8.28 4.95 -1.63
C VAL A 135 -8.61 6.24 -2.37
N SER A 136 -7.88 6.57 -3.46
CA SER A 136 -8.19 7.72 -4.32
C SER A 136 -9.55 7.61 -5.01
N THR A 137 -10.12 6.41 -5.12
CA THR A 137 -11.46 6.18 -5.71
C THR A 137 -12.61 6.33 -4.71
N HIS A 138 -12.30 6.51 -3.41
CA HIS A 138 -13.33 6.60 -2.39
C HIS A 138 -14.03 7.97 -2.42
N PRO A 139 -15.39 8.05 -2.48
CA PRO A 139 -16.11 9.28 -2.75
C PRO A 139 -15.95 10.36 -1.67
N ARG A 140 -15.59 9.98 -0.43
CA ARG A 140 -15.37 10.91 0.69
C ARG A 140 -13.89 11.28 0.88
N ILE A 141 -12.96 10.76 0.08
CA ILE A 141 -11.53 11.07 0.16
C ILE A 141 -11.16 12.01 -1.00
N ASP A 142 -10.45 13.09 -0.68
CA ASP A 142 -9.87 13.97 -1.68
C ASP A 142 -8.60 13.34 -2.23
N SER A 143 -8.64 12.88 -3.47
CA SER A 143 -7.53 12.21 -4.14
C SER A 143 -6.28 13.10 -4.28
N ALA A 144 -6.42 14.42 -4.23
CA ALA A 144 -5.31 15.37 -4.25
C ALA A 144 -4.67 15.61 -2.87
N ARG A 145 -5.26 15.06 -1.80
CA ARG A 145 -4.80 15.24 -0.41
C ARG A 145 -4.63 13.89 0.30
N ILE A 146 -3.96 12.95 -0.35
CA ILE A 146 -3.59 11.67 0.23
C ILE A 146 -2.10 11.69 0.54
N GLY A 147 -1.76 11.82 1.82
CA GLY A 147 -0.37 11.75 2.29
C GLY A 147 0.03 10.34 2.71
N ILE A 148 1.34 10.13 2.88
CA ILE A 148 1.88 8.89 3.44
C ILE A 148 2.67 9.20 4.71
N ALA A 149 2.52 8.36 5.73
CA ALA A 149 3.31 8.43 6.96
C ALA A 149 3.79 7.04 7.37
N GLY A 150 5.02 6.96 7.85
CA GLY A 150 5.61 5.67 8.20
C GLY A 150 6.62 5.76 9.35
N TRP A 151 6.80 4.65 10.05
CA TRP A 151 7.74 4.53 11.17
C TRP A 151 8.88 3.58 10.82
N SER A 152 10.14 3.99 11.10
CA SER A 152 11.32 3.18 10.85
C SER A 152 11.36 2.64 9.41
N LEU A 153 11.25 1.33 9.18
CA LEU A 153 11.14 0.73 7.85
C LEU A 153 10.00 1.37 7.02
N GLY A 154 8.84 1.62 7.61
CA GLY A 154 7.75 2.35 6.97
C GLY A 154 8.11 3.80 6.64
N GLY A 155 8.98 4.44 7.44
CA GLY A 155 9.54 5.76 7.13
C GLY A 155 10.42 5.73 5.88
N THR A 156 11.19 4.66 5.69
CA THR A 156 11.94 4.41 4.45
C THR A 156 10.98 4.28 3.26
N VAL A 157 9.87 3.55 3.42
CA VAL A 157 8.84 3.44 2.38
C VAL A 157 8.25 4.81 2.04
N ALA A 158 7.89 5.62 3.05
CA ALA A 158 7.36 6.96 2.84
C ALA A 158 8.38 7.87 2.11
N LEU A 159 9.65 7.80 2.46
CA LEU A 159 10.69 8.58 1.79
C LEU A 159 10.86 8.18 0.31
N TYR A 160 10.94 6.87 0.04
CA TYR A 160 11.10 6.38 -1.34
C TYR A 160 9.83 6.56 -2.19
N SER A 161 8.65 6.66 -1.60
CA SER A 161 7.42 6.94 -2.34
C SER A 161 7.41 8.33 -3.01
N ALA A 162 8.26 9.26 -2.55
CA ALA A 162 8.44 10.56 -3.18
C ALA A 162 9.42 10.54 -4.37
N TRP A 163 10.05 9.41 -4.68
CA TRP A 163 10.97 9.32 -5.80
C TRP A 163 10.22 9.05 -7.10
N GLU A 164 10.23 10.04 -8.00
CA GLU A 164 9.41 10.06 -9.22
C GLU A 164 9.51 8.80 -10.09
N PRO A 165 10.70 8.20 -10.35
CA PRO A 165 10.77 6.96 -11.12
C PRO A 165 10.00 5.79 -10.51
N LEU A 166 9.93 5.69 -9.17
CA LEU A 166 9.10 4.67 -8.50
C LEU A 166 7.61 4.99 -8.60
N ALA A 167 7.28 6.26 -8.45
CA ALA A 167 5.90 6.73 -8.60
C ALA A 167 5.36 6.47 -10.00
N GLU A 168 6.13 6.75 -11.04
CA GLU A 168 5.78 6.46 -12.43
C GLU A 168 5.60 4.96 -12.69
N ALA A 169 6.49 4.12 -12.13
CA ALA A 169 6.43 2.68 -12.30
C ALA A 169 5.22 2.03 -11.58
N LEU A 170 4.87 2.52 -10.38
CA LEU A 170 3.84 1.93 -9.52
C LEU A 170 2.44 2.55 -9.70
N ALA A 171 2.38 3.80 -10.15
CA ALA A 171 1.13 4.52 -10.43
C ALA A 171 1.24 5.27 -11.78
N PRO A 172 1.23 4.53 -12.91
CA PRO A 172 1.40 5.12 -14.25
C PRO A 172 0.23 6.04 -14.65
N ASP A 173 -0.92 5.91 -13.99
CA ASP A 173 -2.09 6.75 -14.23
C ASP A 173 -1.98 8.13 -13.56
N GLY A 174 -0.87 8.37 -12.83
CA GLY A 174 -0.50 9.68 -12.30
C GLY A 174 -0.87 9.94 -10.84
N GLU A 175 -1.36 8.92 -10.11
CA GLU A 175 -1.61 9.09 -8.67
C GLU A 175 -0.29 9.33 -7.93
N ARG A 176 -0.29 10.31 -7.03
CA ARG A 176 0.86 10.68 -6.19
C ARG A 176 0.43 10.92 -4.76
N PHE A 177 1.32 10.64 -3.84
CA PHE A 177 1.19 11.13 -2.46
C PHE A 177 1.43 12.64 -2.45
N ALA A 178 0.62 13.38 -1.65
CA ALA A 178 0.71 14.82 -1.48
C ALA A 178 1.88 15.25 -0.58
#